data_309b58e4add9258b31054b040afd93c3
#
_entry.id   309b58e4add9258b31054b040afd93c3
#
_cell.length_a   1.000
_cell.length_b   1.000
_cell.length_c   1.000
_cell.angle_alpha   90.00
_cell.angle_beta   90.00
_cell.angle_gamma   90.00
#
_symmetry.space_group_name_H-M   'P 1'
#
loop_
_entity.id
_entity.type
_entity.pdbx_description
1 polymer ?
#
loop_
_entity_poly.entity_id
_entity_poly.type
_entity_poly.pdbx_seq_one_letter_code
_entity_poly.pdbx_strand_id
1 'polypeptide(L)'
;EFNKITKKVDAVRRCTSDGYVCEKIAIEKIKHFISKDALNIDGLGKKVVEKFWELKLIRLPQDIFKLNYGKISNLEGWGELSVSNLKNSINNSKEVFLEKFIYSIGIRHIGIENAKLIATYLKSINNFLEFVKNNNFDHLSNIDGMGEKQIKSLKNFFTNATNKNIIFELSKILNIKKKEKDQNGKFKNKNFLFTGKLEDMSRAEAKSLVEKNSGSIVSSVNKKLDFLVVGQKPTSKKIDQAKELGIKVIKYSEWKKLLNKVL
;
A
#
# COMPACT_ATOMS: atom_id res chain seq x y z
N GLU A 1 -19.91 9.85 -10.72
CA GLU A 1 -19.21 10.72 -11.69
C GLU A 1 -19.60 10.34 -13.12
N PHE A 2 -19.70 11.31 -14.01
CA PHE A 2 -19.98 11.08 -15.44
C PHE A 2 -18.67 10.85 -16.18
N ASN A 3 -18.54 9.68 -16.82
CA ASN A 3 -17.36 9.36 -17.62
C ASN A 3 -17.56 9.94 -19.04
N LYS A 4 -16.81 10.98 -19.37
CA LYS A 4 -16.90 11.68 -20.67
C LYS A 4 -16.56 10.79 -21.88
N ILE A 5 -15.74 9.75 -21.68
CA ILE A 5 -15.31 8.83 -22.74
C ILE A 5 -16.36 7.77 -23.00
N THR A 6 -16.88 7.13 -21.94
CA THR A 6 -17.88 6.06 -22.05
C THR A 6 -19.31 6.55 -22.07
N LYS A 7 -19.53 7.87 -21.87
CA LYS A 7 -20.85 8.52 -21.74
C LYS A 7 -21.78 7.87 -20.70
N LYS A 8 -21.21 7.17 -19.72
CA LYS A 8 -21.97 6.48 -18.66
C LYS A 8 -21.76 7.19 -17.33
N VAL A 9 -22.82 7.21 -16.51
CA VAL A 9 -22.75 7.63 -15.11
C VAL A 9 -22.24 6.45 -14.28
N ASP A 10 -21.36 6.71 -13.31
CA ASP A 10 -20.94 5.69 -12.33
C ASP A 10 -22.17 5.06 -11.67
N ALA A 11 -22.26 3.73 -11.69
CA ALA A 11 -23.32 2.98 -11.05
C ALA A 11 -23.31 3.10 -9.51
N VAL A 12 -22.17 3.53 -8.95
CA VAL A 12 -21.97 3.66 -7.50
C VAL A 12 -22.16 5.10 -7.07
N ARG A 13 -23.13 5.33 -6.18
CA ARG A 13 -23.29 6.62 -5.49
C ARG A 13 -22.18 6.78 -4.46
N ARG A 14 -21.48 7.93 -4.52
CA ARG A 14 -20.40 8.26 -3.57
C ARG A 14 -20.77 9.54 -2.83
N CYS A 15 -20.45 9.55 -1.55
CA CYS A 15 -20.57 10.77 -0.75
C CYS A 15 -19.54 11.80 -1.22
N THR A 16 -19.95 13.05 -1.35
CA THR A 16 -19.11 14.19 -1.77
C THR A 16 -18.51 14.97 -0.60
N SER A 17 -18.84 14.57 0.65
CA SER A 17 -18.35 15.27 1.84
C SER A 17 -16.84 15.03 2.07
N ASP A 18 -16.21 16.01 2.71
CA ASP A 18 -14.77 16.02 2.98
C ASP A 18 -14.36 15.03 4.09
N GLY A 19 -14.20 13.79 3.68
CA GLY A 19 -13.41 12.78 4.38
C GLY A 19 -13.86 12.44 5.81
N TYR A 20 -13.40 13.20 6.80
CA TYR A 20 -13.63 12.89 8.22
C TYR A 20 -14.83 13.64 8.84
N VAL A 21 -15.55 14.42 8.06
CA VAL A 21 -16.80 15.11 8.50
C VAL A 21 -17.97 14.14 8.46
N CYS A 22 -18.04 13.28 7.44
CA CYS A 22 -19.06 12.24 7.34
C CYS A 22 -18.64 11.01 8.13
N GLU A 23 -19.42 10.64 9.15
CA GLU A 23 -19.19 9.48 10.01
C GLU A 23 -18.89 8.20 9.22
N LYS A 24 -19.73 7.85 8.26
CA LYS A 24 -19.59 6.62 7.47
C LYS A 24 -18.28 6.60 6.69
N ILE A 25 -17.88 7.72 6.10
CA ILE A 25 -16.60 7.82 5.38
C ILE A 25 -15.43 7.76 6.35
N ALA A 26 -15.51 8.47 7.47
CA ALA A 26 -14.45 8.50 8.46
C ALA A 26 -14.20 7.11 9.06
N ILE A 27 -15.25 6.39 9.41
CA ILE A 27 -15.16 5.01 9.91
C ILE A 27 -14.50 4.10 8.86
N GLU A 28 -14.89 4.16 7.60
CA GLU A 28 -14.28 3.35 6.55
C GLU A 28 -12.81 3.72 6.30
N LYS A 29 -12.45 5.01 6.38
CA LYS A 29 -11.05 5.43 6.31
C LYS A 29 -10.22 4.93 7.49
N ILE A 30 -10.76 5.00 8.71
CA ILE A 30 -10.09 4.46 9.91
C ILE A 30 -9.93 2.94 9.79
N LYS A 31 -10.95 2.22 9.33
CA LYS A 31 -10.87 0.77 9.08
C LYS A 31 -9.81 0.42 8.03
N HIS A 32 -9.71 1.20 6.96
CA HIS A 32 -8.64 1.03 5.98
C HIS A 32 -7.26 1.26 6.62
N PHE A 33 -7.11 2.33 7.39
CA PHE A 33 -5.85 2.70 8.06
C PHE A 33 -5.32 1.60 8.99
N ILE A 34 -6.20 0.91 9.74
CA ILE A 34 -5.85 -0.16 10.67
C ILE A 34 -5.79 -1.55 10.03
N SER A 35 -6.17 -1.69 8.77
CA SER A 35 -6.27 -2.99 8.09
C SER A 35 -4.93 -3.73 8.03
N LYS A 36 -5.00 -5.05 7.80
CA LYS A 36 -3.83 -5.95 7.72
C LYS A 36 -2.79 -5.50 6.69
N ASP A 37 -3.25 -4.99 5.55
CA ASP A 37 -2.37 -4.52 4.47
C ASP A 37 -1.80 -3.13 4.73
N ALA A 38 -2.38 -2.36 5.65
CA ALA A 38 -1.96 -1.04 6.07
C ALA A 38 -1.10 -1.10 7.36
N LEU A 39 -1.57 -0.55 8.49
CA LEU A 39 -0.82 -0.55 9.74
C LEU A 39 -0.96 -1.85 10.56
N ASN A 40 -1.87 -2.74 10.20
CA ASN A 40 -2.10 -4.03 10.85
C ASN A 40 -2.30 -3.91 12.37
N ILE A 41 -3.31 -3.14 12.77
CA ILE A 41 -3.63 -2.96 14.20
C ILE A 41 -4.74 -3.94 14.59
N ASP A 42 -4.37 -4.99 15.31
CA ASP A 42 -5.32 -5.96 15.84
C ASP A 42 -6.10 -5.37 17.04
N GLY A 43 -7.30 -5.87 17.26
CA GLY A 43 -8.18 -5.42 18.34
C GLY A 43 -9.11 -4.26 17.97
N LEU A 44 -8.88 -3.57 16.86
CA LEU A 44 -9.75 -2.52 16.33
C LEU A 44 -10.63 -3.05 15.17
N GLY A 45 -11.46 -4.07 15.45
CA GLY A 45 -12.43 -4.55 14.46
C GLY A 45 -13.51 -3.48 14.13
N LYS A 46 -14.33 -3.74 13.08
CA LYS A 46 -15.36 -2.81 12.61
C LYS A 46 -16.24 -2.26 13.75
N LYS A 47 -16.81 -3.15 14.57
CA LYS A 47 -17.70 -2.77 15.69
C LYS A 47 -16.97 -1.92 16.75
N VAL A 48 -15.70 -2.21 17.01
CA VAL A 48 -14.89 -1.45 17.96
C VAL A 48 -14.64 -0.03 17.44
N VAL A 49 -14.30 0.13 16.16
CA VAL A 49 -14.12 1.45 15.53
C VAL A 49 -15.41 2.26 15.59
N GLU A 50 -16.55 1.65 15.25
CA GLU A 50 -17.88 2.28 15.33
C GLU A 50 -18.18 2.72 16.76
N LYS A 51 -17.94 1.86 17.75
CA LYS A 51 -18.15 2.18 19.17
C LYS A 51 -17.23 3.28 19.67
N PHE A 52 -15.95 3.25 19.29
CA PHE A 52 -14.99 4.29 19.67
C PHE A 52 -15.29 5.64 18.98
N TRP A 53 -15.87 5.59 17.78
CA TRP A 53 -16.39 6.77 17.12
C TRP A 53 -17.58 7.37 17.89
N GLU A 54 -18.59 6.58 18.26
CA GLU A 54 -19.74 7.00 19.06
C GLU A 54 -19.30 7.66 20.37
N LEU A 55 -18.36 7.03 21.08
CA LEU A 55 -17.78 7.52 22.34
C LEU A 55 -16.80 8.68 22.18
N LYS A 56 -16.59 9.18 20.98
CA LYS A 56 -15.63 10.25 20.65
C LYS A 56 -14.18 9.93 21.07
N LEU A 57 -13.81 8.67 21.17
CA LEU A 57 -12.45 8.24 21.47
C LEU A 57 -11.55 8.32 20.24
N ILE A 58 -12.12 8.14 19.03
CA ILE A 58 -11.42 8.22 17.75
C ILE A 58 -12.25 9.09 16.81
N ARG A 59 -11.63 10.11 16.21
CA ARG A 59 -12.18 10.95 15.13
C ARG A 59 -11.28 10.95 13.92
N LEU A 60 -9.97 10.94 14.14
CA LEU A 60 -8.93 10.96 13.13
C LEU A 60 -7.95 9.79 13.35
N PRO A 61 -7.23 9.33 12.35
CA PRO A 61 -6.29 8.20 12.47
C PRO A 61 -5.25 8.36 13.59
N GLN A 62 -4.75 9.58 13.83
CA GLN A 62 -3.77 9.83 14.89
C GLN A 62 -4.33 9.67 16.31
N ASP A 63 -5.65 9.72 16.49
CA ASP A 63 -6.28 9.54 17.80
C ASP A 63 -6.10 8.13 18.33
N ILE A 64 -5.93 7.13 17.43
CA ILE A 64 -5.65 5.74 17.78
C ILE A 64 -4.41 5.64 18.67
N PHE A 65 -3.41 6.46 18.42
CA PHE A 65 -2.16 6.47 19.18
C PHE A 65 -2.23 7.25 20.50
N LYS A 66 -3.35 7.92 20.76
CA LYS A 66 -3.63 8.74 21.95
C LYS A 66 -4.77 8.20 22.80
N LEU A 67 -5.19 6.95 22.56
CA LEU A 67 -6.29 6.31 23.28
C LEU A 67 -6.06 6.27 24.80
N ASN A 68 -7.09 6.62 25.56
CA ASN A 68 -7.09 6.48 27.02
C ASN A 68 -7.52 5.07 27.40
N TYR A 69 -6.55 4.22 27.70
CA TYR A 69 -6.79 2.80 28.03
C TYR A 69 -7.57 2.61 29.33
N GLY A 70 -7.47 3.53 30.31
CA GLY A 70 -8.27 3.50 31.53
C GLY A 70 -9.76 3.75 31.25
N LYS A 71 -10.10 4.58 30.26
CA LYS A 71 -11.51 4.73 29.83
C LYS A 71 -11.98 3.48 29.11
N ILE A 72 -11.12 2.85 28.31
CA ILE A 72 -11.47 1.65 27.52
C ILE A 72 -11.72 0.46 28.45
N SER A 73 -10.92 0.27 29.50
CA SER A 73 -11.09 -0.83 30.46
C SER A 73 -12.44 -0.83 31.19
N ASN A 74 -13.09 0.34 31.27
CA ASN A 74 -14.41 0.47 31.88
C ASN A 74 -15.57 0.21 30.89
N LEU A 75 -15.27 -0.08 29.61
CA LEU A 75 -16.29 -0.41 28.62
C LEU A 75 -16.69 -1.88 28.70
N GLU A 76 -17.96 -2.17 28.49
CA GLU A 76 -18.46 -3.54 28.41
C GLU A 76 -17.69 -4.35 27.34
N GLY A 77 -17.27 -5.56 27.71
CA GLY A 77 -16.48 -6.46 26.84
C GLY A 77 -14.97 -6.16 26.80
N TRP A 78 -14.49 -5.19 27.60
CA TRP A 78 -13.06 -4.83 27.68
C TRP A 78 -12.48 -5.22 29.03
N GLY A 79 -11.83 -6.38 29.09
CA GLY A 79 -11.01 -6.79 30.24
C GLY A 79 -9.55 -6.37 30.08
N GLU A 80 -8.75 -6.53 31.14
CA GLU A 80 -7.33 -6.16 31.19
C GLU A 80 -6.52 -6.77 30.02
N LEU A 81 -6.78 -8.03 29.69
CA LEU A 81 -6.10 -8.73 28.60
C LEU A 81 -6.41 -8.07 27.23
N SER A 82 -7.67 -7.74 26.96
CA SER A 82 -8.09 -7.11 25.71
C SER A 82 -7.47 -5.72 25.55
N VAL A 83 -7.43 -4.95 26.63
CA VAL A 83 -6.81 -3.62 26.67
C VAL A 83 -5.29 -3.72 26.46
N SER A 84 -4.63 -4.68 27.13
CA SER A 84 -3.20 -4.93 26.98
C SER A 84 -2.85 -5.34 25.55
N ASN A 85 -3.61 -6.25 24.94
CA ASN A 85 -3.43 -6.69 23.56
C ASN A 85 -3.59 -5.53 22.57
N LEU A 86 -4.63 -4.70 22.73
CA LEU A 86 -4.83 -3.51 21.91
C LEU A 86 -3.66 -2.53 22.03
N LYS A 87 -3.22 -2.25 23.26
CA LYS A 87 -2.08 -1.36 23.53
C LYS A 87 -0.80 -1.87 22.84
N ASN A 88 -0.53 -3.16 22.95
CA ASN A 88 0.63 -3.79 22.33
C ASN A 88 0.55 -3.73 20.81
N SER A 89 -0.62 -4.03 20.23
CA SER A 89 -0.83 -3.95 18.78
C SER A 89 -0.63 -2.54 18.25
N ILE A 90 -1.17 -1.53 18.93
CA ILE A 90 -0.97 -0.11 18.57
C ILE A 90 0.52 0.28 18.69
N ASN A 91 1.21 -0.14 19.73
CA ASN A 91 2.63 0.16 19.88
C ASN A 91 3.48 -0.50 18.77
N ASN A 92 3.20 -1.75 18.45
CA ASN A 92 3.90 -2.47 17.38
C ASN A 92 3.67 -1.82 16.00
N SER A 93 2.49 -1.24 15.77
CA SER A 93 2.16 -0.57 14.50
C SER A 93 2.86 0.78 14.31
N LYS A 94 3.51 1.33 15.35
CA LYS A 94 4.27 2.58 15.24
C LYS A 94 5.50 2.44 14.36
N GLU A 95 6.03 1.24 14.19
CA GLU A 95 7.08 0.96 13.23
C GLU A 95 6.48 0.54 11.90
N VAL A 96 6.60 1.36 10.88
CA VAL A 96 5.96 1.14 9.58
C VAL A 96 6.89 1.50 8.42
N PHE A 97 6.81 0.74 7.33
CA PHE A 97 7.50 1.12 6.09
C PHE A 97 6.74 2.22 5.34
N LEU A 98 7.48 3.11 4.67
CA LEU A 98 6.93 4.26 3.94
C LEU A 98 5.83 3.85 2.94
N GLU A 99 6.00 2.73 2.24
CA GLU A 99 5.00 2.20 1.31
C GLU A 99 3.67 1.86 2.00
N LYS A 100 3.74 1.22 3.17
CA LYS A 100 2.55 0.89 3.97
C LYS A 100 1.91 2.15 4.55
N PHE A 101 2.72 3.10 5.01
CA PHE A 101 2.24 4.39 5.48
C PHE A 101 1.48 5.13 4.38
N ILE A 102 2.04 5.26 3.17
CA ILE A 102 1.36 5.90 2.02
C ILE A 102 0.06 5.15 1.66
N TYR A 103 0.08 3.82 1.67
CA TYR A 103 -1.12 3.03 1.40
C TYR A 103 -2.20 3.23 2.47
N SER A 104 -1.81 3.26 3.76
CA SER A 104 -2.74 3.38 4.88
C SER A 104 -3.55 4.68 4.89
N ILE A 105 -3.04 5.74 4.25
CA ILE A 105 -3.73 7.03 4.13
C ILE A 105 -5.05 6.90 3.35
N GLY A 106 -5.19 5.89 2.48
CA GLY A 106 -6.42 5.62 1.74
C GLY A 106 -6.71 6.63 0.62
N ILE A 107 -5.69 7.08 -0.08
CA ILE A 107 -5.84 7.99 -1.22
C ILE A 107 -6.46 7.22 -2.39
N ARG A 108 -7.55 7.74 -2.95
CA ARG A 108 -8.23 7.13 -4.09
C ARG A 108 -7.26 6.88 -5.25
N HIS A 109 -7.35 5.73 -5.89
CA HIS A 109 -6.48 5.25 -6.97
C HIS A 109 -5.01 5.02 -6.59
N ILE A 110 -4.65 5.18 -5.32
CA ILE A 110 -3.33 4.81 -4.80
C ILE A 110 -3.47 3.50 -4.03
N GLY A 111 -3.35 2.39 -4.74
CA GLY A 111 -3.27 1.06 -4.16
C GLY A 111 -1.85 0.75 -3.68
N ILE A 112 -1.66 -0.46 -3.14
CA ILE A 112 -0.37 -0.88 -2.55
C ILE A 112 0.79 -0.79 -3.54
N GLU A 113 0.59 -1.11 -4.82
CA GLU A 113 1.65 -1.04 -5.83
C GLU A 113 2.03 0.42 -6.14
N ASN A 114 1.05 1.33 -6.25
CA ASN A 114 1.34 2.75 -6.44
C ASN A 114 2.01 3.35 -5.21
N ALA A 115 1.63 2.94 -4.00
CA ALA A 115 2.29 3.36 -2.77
C ALA A 115 3.76 2.92 -2.73
N LYS A 116 4.08 1.70 -3.19
CA LYS A 116 5.46 1.21 -3.36
C LYS A 116 6.25 2.04 -4.37
N LEU A 117 5.65 2.38 -5.53
CA LEU A 117 6.30 3.22 -6.54
C LEU A 117 6.64 4.60 -5.97
N ILE A 118 5.68 5.24 -5.29
CA ILE A 118 5.87 6.54 -4.63
C ILE A 118 6.98 6.45 -3.57
N ALA A 119 6.92 5.45 -2.68
CA ALA A 119 7.92 5.26 -1.64
C ALA A 119 9.33 5.01 -2.21
N THR A 120 9.44 4.26 -3.30
CA THR A 120 10.71 3.98 -3.99
C THR A 120 11.28 5.25 -4.61
N TYR A 121 10.44 6.09 -5.20
CA TYR A 121 10.85 7.34 -5.82
C TYR A 121 11.29 8.37 -4.77
N LEU A 122 10.48 8.58 -3.76
CA LEU A 122 10.71 9.59 -2.72
C LEU A 122 11.77 9.19 -1.70
N LYS A 123 11.99 7.89 -1.49
CA LYS A 123 13.06 7.31 -0.64
C LYS A 123 12.93 7.57 0.87
N SER A 124 12.27 8.64 1.29
CA SER A 124 12.15 9.01 2.71
C SER A 124 10.81 9.66 3.03
N ILE A 125 10.44 9.62 4.32
CA ILE A 125 9.26 10.34 4.81
C ILE A 125 9.43 11.87 4.64
N ASN A 126 10.61 12.41 4.84
CA ASN A 126 10.85 13.85 4.71
C ASN A 126 10.56 14.35 3.29
N ASN A 127 11.02 13.63 2.27
CA ASN A 127 10.70 13.95 0.89
C ASN A 127 9.19 13.87 0.62
N PHE A 128 8.51 12.85 1.18
CA PHE A 128 7.06 12.75 1.06
C PHE A 128 6.34 13.94 1.70
N LEU A 129 6.76 14.35 2.91
CA LEU A 129 6.19 15.52 3.59
C LEU A 129 6.40 16.82 2.81
N GLU A 130 7.53 16.97 2.14
CA GLU A 130 7.81 18.10 1.26
C GLU A 130 6.85 18.14 0.06
N PHE A 131 6.63 17.00 -0.61
CA PHE A 131 5.64 16.87 -1.67
C PHE A 131 4.22 17.21 -1.18
N VAL A 132 3.85 16.72 0.01
CA VAL A 132 2.54 17.02 0.66
C VAL A 132 2.42 18.52 0.96
N LYS A 133 3.46 19.14 1.52
CA LYS A 133 3.50 20.56 1.85
C LYS A 133 3.27 21.43 0.61
N ASN A 134 4.02 21.17 -0.44
CA ASN A 134 4.04 21.95 -1.67
C ASN A 134 2.94 21.54 -2.66
N ASN A 135 2.21 20.45 -2.39
CA ASN A 135 1.24 19.82 -3.30
C ASN A 135 1.79 19.57 -4.71
N ASN A 136 3.10 19.27 -4.80
CA ASN A 136 3.81 19.10 -6.06
C ASN A 136 4.03 17.60 -6.36
N PHE A 137 3.08 17.00 -7.06
CA PHE A 137 3.10 15.58 -7.44
C PHE A 137 3.34 15.34 -8.92
N ASP A 138 3.60 16.39 -9.72
CA ASP A 138 3.76 16.27 -11.18
C ASP A 138 4.95 15.39 -11.58
N HIS A 139 6.06 15.49 -10.83
CA HIS A 139 7.24 14.67 -11.08
C HIS A 139 6.99 13.15 -10.98
N LEU A 140 5.92 12.73 -10.28
CA LEU A 140 5.56 11.32 -10.20
C LEU A 140 4.99 10.78 -11.53
N SER A 141 4.60 11.64 -12.47
CA SER A 141 4.17 11.24 -13.82
C SER A 141 5.27 10.55 -14.63
N ASN A 142 6.54 10.80 -14.26
CA ASN A 142 7.70 10.16 -14.89
C ASN A 142 7.91 8.71 -14.42
N ILE A 143 7.13 8.24 -13.43
CA ILE A 143 7.21 6.88 -12.91
C ILE A 143 6.31 5.98 -13.74
N ASP A 144 6.87 4.92 -14.33
CA ASP A 144 6.08 3.90 -15.02
C ASP A 144 5.05 3.28 -14.06
N GLY A 145 3.79 3.30 -14.47
CA GLY A 145 2.66 2.87 -13.62
C GLY A 145 1.94 3.99 -12.84
N MET A 146 2.44 5.24 -12.91
CA MET A 146 1.80 6.42 -12.31
C MET A 146 1.17 7.28 -13.42
N GLY A 147 -0.14 7.12 -13.66
CA GLY A 147 -0.87 7.89 -14.67
C GLY A 147 -1.53 9.17 -14.10
N GLU A 148 -2.14 9.94 -14.98
CA GLU A 148 -2.82 11.20 -14.64
C GLU A 148 -3.88 11.06 -13.54
N LYS A 149 -4.61 9.93 -13.50
CA LYS A 149 -5.64 9.67 -12.48
C LYS A 149 -5.04 9.62 -11.08
N GLN A 150 -3.90 8.97 -10.93
CA GLN A 150 -3.17 8.85 -9.67
C GLN A 150 -2.64 10.21 -9.21
N ILE A 151 -2.02 10.97 -10.12
CA ILE A 151 -1.50 12.31 -9.83
C ILE A 151 -2.62 13.27 -9.43
N LYS A 152 -3.73 13.28 -10.19
CA LYS A 152 -4.91 14.09 -9.86
C LYS A 152 -5.48 13.71 -8.49
N SER A 153 -5.52 12.42 -8.17
CA SER A 153 -6.02 11.95 -6.86
C SER A 153 -5.13 12.39 -5.70
N LEU A 154 -3.80 12.34 -5.85
CA LEU A 154 -2.84 12.87 -4.87
C LEU A 154 -3.04 14.35 -4.67
N LYS A 155 -3.06 15.14 -5.73
CA LYS A 155 -3.28 16.60 -5.67
C LYS A 155 -4.58 16.93 -4.97
N ASN A 156 -5.70 16.32 -5.40
CA ASN A 156 -7.01 16.56 -4.80
C ASN A 156 -7.07 16.15 -3.33
N PHE A 157 -6.42 15.06 -2.95
CA PHE A 157 -6.39 14.62 -1.56
C PHE A 157 -5.66 15.63 -0.66
N PHE A 158 -4.57 16.19 -1.13
CA PHE A 158 -3.75 17.14 -0.38
C PHE A 158 -4.11 18.62 -0.60
N THR A 159 -5.19 18.95 -1.33
CA THR A 159 -5.82 20.29 -1.23
C THR A 159 -6.55 20.44 0.10
N ASN A 160 -7.00 19.34 0.71
CA ASN A 160 -7.70 19.35 2.00
C ASN A 160 -6.69 19.51 3.16
N ALA A 161 -6.85 20.58 3.94
CA ALA A 161 -5.98 20.90 5.07
C ALA A 161 -6.01 19.81 6.16
N THR A 162 -7.18 19.21 6.43
CA THR A 162 -7.32 18.12 7.41
C THR A 162 -6.47 16.92 7.01
N ASN A 163 -6.47 16.52 5.72
CA ASN A 163 -5.65 15.44 5.24
C ASN A 163 -4.15 15.74 5.40
N LYS A 164 -3.71 16.96 5.06
CA LYS A 164 -2.32 17.38 5.30
C LYS A 164 -1.95 17.28 6.78
N ASN A 165 -2.79 17.83 7.65
CA ASN A 165 -2.54 17.82 9.10
C ASN A 165 -2.42 16.39 9.65
N ILE A 166 -3.30 15.47 9.23
CA ILE A 166 -3.23 14.05 9.62
C ILE A 166 -1.85 13.47 9.30
N ILE A 167 -1.33 13.72 8.10
CA ILE A 167 -0.03 13.20 7.67
C ILE A 167 1.10 13.76 8.53
N PHE A 168 1.10 15.08 8.79
CA PHE A 168 2.12 15.72 9.62
C PHE A 168 2.05 15.21 11.07
N GLU A 169 0.85 15.05 11.65
CA GLU A 169 0.72 14.49 13.00
C GLU A 169 1.14 13.02 13.07
N LEU A 170 0.73 12.20 12.11
CA LEU A 170 1.16 10.79 12.05
C LEU A 170 2.67 10.65 11.87
N SER A 171 3.31 11.51 11.08
CA SER A 171 4.76 11.48 10.89
C SER A 171 5.58 11.80 12.15
N LYS A 172 4.98 12.51 13.13
CA LYS A 172 5.58 12.75 14.46
C LYS A 172 5.44 11.55 15.40
N ILE A 173 4.39 10.74 15.20
CA ILE A 173 4.03 9.61 16.09
C ILE A 173 4.68 8.32 15.62
N LEU A 174 4.74 8.11 14.30
CA LEU A 174 5.19 6.87 13.68
C LEU A 174 6.67 6.92 13.33
N ASN A 175 7.36 5.81 13.58
CA ASN A 175 8.71 5.59 13.07
C ASN A 175 8.63 5.01 11.65
N ILE A 176 8.61 5.92 10.65
CA ILE A 176 8.42 5.56 9.25
C ILE A 176 9.77 5.26 8.62
N LYS A 177 10.01 3.98 8.36
CA LYS A 177 11.27 3.46 7.81
C LYS A 177 11.17 3.31 6.29
N LYS A 178 12.31 3.49 5.62
CA LYS A 178 12.47 3.02 4.25
C LYS A 178 12.66 1.49 4.31
N LYS A 179 12.00 0.76 3.41
CA LYS A 179 12.32 -0.64 3.22
C LYS A 179 13.69 -0.71 2.53
N GLU A 180 14.70 -1.09 3.26
CA GLU A 180 15.99 -1.40 2.65
C GLU A 180 15.81 -2.61 1.75
N LYS A 181 16.17 -2.47 0.48
CA LYS A 181 16.34 -3.66 -0.37
C LYS A 181 17.53 -4.38 0.21
N ASP A 182 17.33 -5.62 0.64
CA ASP A 182 18.47 -6.48 0.95
C ASP A 182 19.40 -6.46 -0.26
N GLN A 183 20.60 -5.90 -0.08
CA GLN A 183 21.51 -5.67 -1.21
C GLN A 183 22.28 -6.94 -1.61
N ASN A 184 22.10 -8.03 -0.88
CA ASN A 184 22.84 -9.29 -1.07
C ASN A 184 21.98 -10.45 -1.55
N GLY A 185 20.74 -10.22 -1.94
CA GLY A 185 19.86 -11.29 -2.45
C GLY A 185 20.25 -11.76 -3.84
N LYS A 186 19.96 -13.03 -4.13
CA LYS A 186 20.30 -13.76 -5.37
C LYS A 186 19.79 -13.09 -6.65
N PHE A 187 18.76 -12.25 -6.55
CA PHE A 187 18.13 -11.57 -7.69
C PHE A 187 18.49 -10.09 -7.75
N LYS A 188 19.59 -9.70 -7.11
CA LYS A 188 20.10 -8.31 -7.14
C LYS A 188 20.18 -7.80 -8.59
N ASN A 189 19.62 -6.61 -8.82
CA ASN A 189 19.58 -5.94 -10.12
C ASN A 189 18.86 -6.75 -11.24
N LYS A 190 18.01 -7.72 -10.88
CA LYS A 190 17.22 -8.47 -11.85
C LYS A 190 15.74 -8.11 -11.74
N ASN A 191 15.12 -7.93 -12.90
CA ASN A 191 13.70 -7.60 -13.05
C ASN A 191 12.94 -8.82 -13.56
N PHE A 192 11.81 -9.10 -12.91
CA PHE A 192 10.99 -10.27 -13.22
C PHE A 192 9.56 -9.86 -13.57
N LEU A 193 8.95 -10.64 -14.46
CA LEU A 193 7.52 -10.59 -14.75
C LEU A 193 6.97 -12.02 -14.78
N PHE A 194 5.84 -12.23 -14.13
CA PHE A 194 5.15 -13.54 -14.12
C PHE A 194 3.93 -13.52 -15.03
N THR A 195 3.79 -14.56 -15.85
CA THR A 195 2.62 -14.78 -16.72
C THR A 195 2.12 -16.23 -16.61
N GLY A 196 0.81 -16.43 -16.70
CA GLY A 196 0.19 -17.74 -16.48
C GLY A 196 -0.08 -18.06 -15.01
N LYS A 197 -0.69 -19.21 -14.71
CA LYS A 197 -0.97 -19.72 -13.36
C LYS A 197 0.28 -20.43 -12.82
N LEU A 198 0.70 -20.10 -11.62
CA LEU A 198 1.79 -20.81 -10.94
C LEU A 198 1.22 -22.04 -10.21
N GLU A 199 2.00 -23.11 -10.11
CA GLU A 199 1.51 -24.42 -9.68
C GLU A 199 1.19 -24.49 -8.18
N ASP A 200 2.08 -23.99 -7.34
CA ASP A 200 2.06 -24.20 -5.88
C ASP A 200 2.10 -22.91 -5.07
N MET A 201 2.02 -21.75 -5.73
CA MET A 201 1.94 -20.45 -5.05
C MET A 201 1.17 -19.41 -5.87
N SER A 202 0.70 -18.37 -5.21
CA SER A 202 0.11 -17.22 -5.88
C SER A 202 1.18 -16.34 -6.55
N ARG A 203 0.77 -15.54 -7.54
CA ARG A 203 1.67 -14.51 -8.12
C ARG A 203 2.14 -13.49 -7.08
N ALA A 204 1.33 -13.21 -6.07
CA ALA A 204 1.70 -12.29 -5.00
C ALA A 204 2.84 -12.86 -4.14
N GLU A 205 2.78 -14.14 -3.81
CA GLU A 205 3.85 -14.86 -3.10
C GLU A 205 5.14 -14.91 -3.92
N ALA A 206 5.04 -15.27 -5.21
CA ALA A 206 6.19 -15.29 -6.11
C ALA A 206 6.87 -13.91 -6.23
N LYS A 207 6.09 -12.83 -6.35
CA LYS A 207 6.60 -11.45 -6.34
C LYS A 207 7.32 -11.13 -5.03
N SER A 208 6.72 -11.48 -3.89
CA SER A 208 7.32 -11.28 -2.57
C SER A 208 8.66 -12.00 -2.43
N LEU A 209 8.77 -13.23 -2.96
CA LEU A 209 10.01 -14.01 -2.96
C LEU A 209 11.11 -13.36 -3.81
N VAL A 210 10.75 -12.80 -4.99
CA VAL A 210 11.70 -12.03 -5.81
C VAL A 210 12.20 -10.82 -5.04
N GLU A 211 11.30 -10.04 -4.43
CA GLU A 211 11.63 -8.84 -3.66
C GLU A 211 12.48 -9.16 -2.42
N LYS A 212 12.19 -10.25 -1.71
CA LYS A 212 13.00 -10.75 -0.59
C LYS A 212 14.42 -11.15 -1.00
N ASN A 213 14.60 -11.55 -2.25
CA ASN A 213 15.91 -11.89 -2.83
C ASN A 213 16.53 -10.73 -3.62
N SER A 214 16.17 -9.48 -3.30
CA SER A 214 16.72 -8.24 -3.90
C SER A 214 16.37 -8.02 -5.37
N GLY A 215 15.48 -8.80 -5.96
CA GLY A 215 14.95 -8.60 -7.29
C GLY A 215 13.87 -7.53 -7.34
N SER A 216 13.49 -7.15 -8.54
CA SER A 216 12.39 -6.19 -8.79
C SER A 216 11.33 -6.83 -9.67
N ILE A 217 10.08 -6.38 -9.51
CA ILE A 217 8.95 -6.82 -10.35
C ILE A 217 8.57 -5.68 -11.28
N VAL A 218 8.40 -5.98 -12.56
CA VAL A 218 7.84 -5.06 -13.54
C VAL A 218 6.43 -5.48 -13.93
N SER A 219 5.61 -4.52 -14.37
CA SER A 219 4.19 -4.73 -14.70
C SER A 219 3.96 -5.16 -16.15
N SER A 220 4.90 -4.88 -17.04
CA SER A 220 4.80 -5.14 -18.48
C SER A 220 6.12 -5.65 -19.07
N VAL A 221 6.05 -6.23 -20.27
CA VAL A 221 7.24 -6.60 -21.04
C VAL A 221 7.84 -5.33 -21.63
N ASN A 222 9.06 -5.01 -21.24
CA ASN A 222 9.83 -3.86 -21.72
C ASN A 222 11.33 -4.15 -21.62
N LYS A 223 12.18 -3.26 -22.14
CA LYS A 223 13.65 -3.43 -22.16
C LYS A 223 14.31 -3.55 -20.78
N LYS A 224 13.61 -3.22 -19.69
CA LYS A 224 14.10 -3.37 -18.32
C LYS A 224 13.88 -4.77 -17.74
N LEU A 225 13.07 -5.62 -18.42
CA LEU A 225 12.75 -6.97 -17.96
C LEU A 225 13.92 -7.92 -18.26
N ASP A 226 14.44 -8.61 -17.26
CA ASP A 226 15.48 -9.62 -17.41
C ASP A 226 14.89 -11.02 -17.62
N PHE A 227 13.83 -11.35 -16.87
CA PHE A 227 13.22 -12.67 -16.88
C PHE A 227 11.70 -12.62 -16.99
N LEU A 228 11.14 -13.22 -18.04
CA LEU A 228 9.71 -13.55 -18.10
C LEU A 228 9.52 -14.97 -17.56
N VAL A 229 8.92 -15.10 -16.39
CA VAL A 229 8.62 -16.41 -15.77
C VAL A 229 7.24 -16.87 -16.23
N VAL A 230 7.21 -18.06 -16.83
CA VAL A 230 6.03 -18.62 -17.48
C VAL A 230 5.48 -19.79 -16.66
N GLY A 231 4.24 -19.64 -16.19
CA GLY A 231 3.44 -20.70 -15.56
C GLY A 231 2.53 -21.41 -16.58
N GLN A 232 1.47 -22.05 -16.07
CA GLN A 232 0.47 -22.72 -16.90
C GLN A 232 -0.44 -21.72 -17.62
N LYS A 233 -0.86 -22.04 -18.85
CA LYS A 233 -1.74 -21.19 -19.69
C LYS A 233 -1.28 -19.72 -19.75
N PRO A 234 -0.05 -19.45 -20.19
CA PRO A 234 0.48 -18.10 -20.26
C PRO A 234 -0.17 -17.32 -21.41
N THR A 235 -0.07 -15.99 -21.36
CA THR A 235 -0.49 -15.14 -22.46
C THR A 235 0.57 -15.16 -23.57
N SER A 236 0.25 -15.71 -24.74
CA SER A 236 1.15 -15.81 -25.90
C SER A 236 1.77 -14.46 -26.27
N LYS A 237 0.96 -13.41 -26.37
CA LYS A 237 1.41 -12.04 -26.67
C LYS A 237 2.60 -11.58 -25.81
N LYS A 238 2.64 -11.94 -24.51
CA LYS A 238 3.76 -11.57 -23.62
C LYS A 238 5.03 -12.36 -23.93
N ILE A 239 4.86 -13.60 -24.31
CA ILE A 239 6.00 -14.49 -24.70
C ILE A 239 6.62 -13.97 -25.98
N ASP A 240 5.79 -13.64 -26.99
CA ASP A 240 6.24 -13.13 -28.27
C ASP A 240 6.97 -11.80 -28.12
N GLN A 241 6.39 -10.86 -27.37
CA GLN A 241 7.04 -9.58 -27.04
C GLN A 241 8.38 -9.77 -26.32
N ALA A 242 8.46 -10.73 -25.38
CA ALA A 242 9.71 -10.99 -24.69
C ALA A 242 10.79 -11.56 -25.63
N LYS A 243 10.42 -12.44 -26.55
CA LYS A 243 11.33 -12.98 -27.58
C LYS A 243 11.81 -11.88 -28.53
N GLU A 244 10.92 -11.01 -29.00
CA GLU A 244 11.26 -9.87 -29.88
C GLU A 244 12.28 -8.92 -29.23
N LEU A 245 12.17 -8.73 -27.90
CA LEU A 245 13.09 -7.89 -27.13
C LEU A 245 14.33 -8.63 -26.62
N GLY A 246 14.53 -9.92 -26.97
CA GLY A 246 15.66 -10.72 -26.50
C GLY A 246 15.64 -11.03 -25.00
N ILE A 247 14.47 -10.94 -24.37
CA ILE A 247 14.30 -11.17 -22.92
C ILE A 247 14.29 -12.65 -22.62
N LYS A 248 14.96 -13.07 -21.56
CA LYS A 248 15.04 -14.47 -21.17
C LYS A 248 13.68 -14.98 -20.65
N VAL A 249 13.08 -15.90 -21.40
CA VAL A 249 11.84 -16.59 -21.01
C VAL A 249 12.22 -17.87 -20.30
N ILE A 250 11.77 -18.04 -19.04
CA ILE A 250 12.06 -19.23 -18.21
C ILE A 250 10.75 -19.86 -17.69
N LYS A 251 10.75 -21.18 -17.53
CA LYS A 251 9.63 -21.87 -16.90
C LYS A 251 9.60 -21.59 -15.38
N TYR A 252 8.42 -21.68 -14.80
CA TYR A 252 8.25 -21.53 -13.35
C TYR A 252 9.14 -22.50 -12.55
N SER A 253 9.30 -23.74 -13.00
CA SER A 253 10.18 -24.74 -12.40
C SER A 253 11.66 -24.34 -12.43
N GLU A 254 12.11 -23.69 -13.50
CA GLU A 254 13.48 -23.16 -13.61
C GLU A 254 13.71 -21.99 -12.66
N TRP A 255 12.72 -21.09 -12.57
CA TRP A 255 12.77 -19.99 -11.60
C TRP A 255 12.84 -20.49 -10.15
N LYS A 256 12.07 -21.54 -9.78
CA LYS A 256 12.19 -22.18 -8.47
C LYS A 256 13.58 -22.77 -8.21
N LYS A 257 14.19 -23.35 -9.21
CA LYS A 257 15.59 -23.84 -9.09
C LYS A 257 16.56 -22.69 -8.84
N LEU A 258 16.37 -21.53 -9.52
CA LEU A 258 17.17 -20.33 -9.27
C LEU A 258 16.97 -19.79 -7.84
N LEU A 259 15.75 -19.86 -7.32
CA LEU A 259 15.41 -19.45 -5.95
C LEU A 259 16.09 -20.35 -4.90
N ASN A 260 16.15 -21.68 -5.16
CA ASN A 260 16.63 -22.69 -4.22
C ASN A 260 18.13 -23.02 -4.38
N LYS A 261 18.82 -22.57 -5.43
CA LYS A 261 20.28 -22.72 -5.52
C LYS A 261 20.93 -22.00 -4.36
N VAL A 262 21.46 -22.77 -3.42
CA VAL A 262 22.42 -22.29 -2.41
C VAL A 262 23.70 -21.91 -3.15
N LEU A 263 24.17 -20.68 -2.95
CA LEU A 263 25.49 -20.26 -3.38
C LEU A 263 26.53 -20.95 -2.52
#